data_e9521cafe8eb86eb39b91834d4968593
#
_entry.id   e9521cafe8eb86eb39b91834d4968593
#
_cell.length_a   1.000
_cell.length_b   1.000
_cell.length_c   1.000
_cell.angle_alpha   90.00
_cell.angle_beta   90.00
_cell.angle_gamma   90.00
#
_symmetry.space_group_name_H-M   'P 1'
#
loop_
_entity.id
_entity.type
_entity.pdbx_description
1 polymer ?
#
loop_
_entity_poly.entity_id
_entity_poly.type
_entity_poly.pdbx_seq_one_letter_code
_entity_poly.pdbx_strand_id
1 'polypeptide(L)'
;MYICIAGKNECAVNALKYLLLHKFKKNNILVLPNNNDKGIDSWQPSLKKFAKKNSIKIIKLKNLYSLKRLLFFSLEYDKIINIKKFKSHNLFNLHFSLLPKYRGCHTNFLQIYNGEKFSGVTLHKIDSGIDTGDIIDQ
;
A
#
# COMPACT_ATOMS: atom_id res chain seq x y z
N MET A 1 -5.35 -9.51 -15.05
CA MET A 1 -4.42 -9.13 -13.96
C MET A 1 -5.18 -8.23 -13.03
N TYR A 2 -5.10 -8.46 -11.72
CA TYR A 2 -5.67 -7.60 -10.70
C TYR A 2 -4.62 -6.65 -10.13
N ILE A 3 -5.06 -5.45 -9.73
CA ILE A 3 -4.24 -4.50 -8.97
C ILE A 3 -4.94 -4.29 -7.63
N CYS A 4 -4.24 -4.50 -6.53
CA CYS A 4 -4.76 -4.28 -5.18
C CYS A 4 -4.02 -3.12 -4.52
N ILE A 5 -4.78 -2.13 -4.07
CA ILE A 5 -4.31 -1.05 -3.20
C ILE A 5 -4.69 -1.42 -1.77
N ALA A 6 -3.70 -1.69 -0.95
CA ALA A 6 -3.87 -1.97 0.48
C ALA A 6 -3.33 -0.79 1.30
N GLY A 7 -4.13 -0.26 2.23
CA GLY A 7 -3.65 0.84 3.06
C GLY A 7 -4.71 1.82 3.53
N LYS A 8 -4.28 3.06 3.69
CA LYS A 8 -5.10 4.15 4.23
C LYS A 8 -4.62 5.52 3.72
N ASN A 9 -5.31 6.56 4.16
CA ASN A 9 -4.92 7.95 4.01
C ASN A 9 -4.78 8.41 2.54
N GLU A 10 -4.21 9.59 2.38
CA GLU A 10 -4.10 10.25 1.08
C GLU A 10 -3.27 9.45 0.08
N CYS A 11 -2.19 8.82 0.53
CA CYS A 11 -1.33 8.01 -0.34
C CYS A 11 -2.13 6.92 -1.07
N ALA A 12 -2.88 6.10 -0.33
CA ALA A 12 -3.68 5.03 -0.91
C ALA A 12 -4.85 5.55 -1.76
N VAL A 13 -5.48 6.65 -1.33
CA VAL A 13 -6.58 7.29 -2.08
C VAL A 13 -6.07 7.86 -3.40
N ASN A 14 -4.91 8.52 -3.40
CA ASN A 14 -4.33 9.10 -4.63
C ASN A 14 -3.86 8.02 -5.59
N ALA A 15 -3.30 6.91 -5.11
CA ALA A 15 -3.01 5.75 -5.94
C ALA A 15 -4.27 5.20 -6.63
N LEU A 16 -5.38 5.09 -5.89
CA LEU A 16 -6.66 4.65 -6.48
C LEU A 16 -7.22 5.67 -7.48
N LYS A 17 -7.15 6.97 -7.19
CA LYS A 17 -7.52 8.05 -8.13
C LYS A 17 -6.71 7.93 -9.42
N TYR A 18 -5.40 7.72 -9.31
CA TYR A 18 -4.52 7.56 -10.46
C TYR A 18 -4.96 6.42 -11.37
N LEU A 19 -5.25 5.23 -10.81
CA LEU A 19 -5.74 4.10 -11.58
C LEU A 19 -7.04 4.42 -12.33
N LEU A 20 -7.96 5.14 -11.67
CA LEU A 20 -9.24 5.51 -12.27
C LEU A 20 -9.07 6.55 -13.40
N LEU A 21 -8.21 7.55 -13.19
CA LEU A 21 -7.91 8.58 -14.21
C LEU A 21 -7.27 7.96 -15.45
N HIS A 22 -6.40 6.98 -15.29
CA HIS A 22 -5.74 6.27 -16.40
C HIS A 22 -6.58 5.11 -16.95
N LYS A 23 -7.90 5.11 -16.68
CA LYS A 23 -8.89 4.21 -17.27
C LYS A 23 -8.61 2.71 -17.03
N PHE A 24 -7.92 2.36 -15.94
CA PHE A 24 -7.82 0.96 -15.55
C PHE A 24 -9.22 0.37 -15.32
N LYS A 25 -9.44 -0.85 -15.79
CA LYS A 25 -10.75 -1.51 -15.66
C LYS A 25 -11.11 -1.70 -14.19
N LYS A 26 -12.20 -1.08 -13.73
CA LYS A 26 -12.66 -1.13 -12.33
C LYS A 26 -12.78 -2.54 -11.79
N ASN A 27 -13.24 -3.49 -12.60
CA ASN A 27 -13.37 -4.90 -12.22
C ASN A 27 -12.02 -5.60 -11.92
N ASN A 28 -10.91 -5.01 -12.33
CA ASN A 28 -9.56 -5.49 -12.06
C ASN A 28 -8.90 -4.76 -10.89
N ILE A 29 -9.55 -3.74 -10.32
CA ILE A 29 -9.04 -3.00 -9.17
C ILE A 29 -9.68 -3.55 -7.91
N LEU A 30 -8.85 -3.85 -6.92
CA LEU A 30 -9.24 -4.32 -5.59
C LEU A 30 -8.70 -3.36 -4.54
N VAL A 31 -9.46 -3.16 -3.48
CA VAL A 31 -9.07 -2.29 -2.38
C VAL A 31 -9.13 -3.05 -1.06
N LEU A 32 -8.09 -2.91 -0.27
CA LEU A 32 -7.95 -3.52 1.05
C LEU A 32 -7.66 -2.40 2.08
N PRO A 33 -8.71 -1.75 2.63
CA PRO A 33 -8.51 -0.70 3.62
C PRO A 33 -8.00 -1.26 4.94
N ASN A 34 -7.26 -0.45 5.70
CA ASN A 34 -6.86 -0.77 7.06
C ASN A 34 -8.09 -1.01 7.96
N ASN A 35 -7.92 -1.79 9.02
CA ASN A 35 -9.02 -2.14 9.92
C ASN A 35 -9.63 -0.92 10.64
N ASN A 36 -8.83 0.11 10.88
CA ASN A 36 -9.26 1.36 11.50
C ASN A 36 -9.94 2.34 10.54
N ASP A 37 -9.95 2.08 9.23
CA ASP A 37 -10.69 2.89 8.27
C ASP A 37 -12.19 2.64 8.38
N LYS A 38 -12.90 3.52 9.07
CA LYS A 38 -14.35 3.44 9.31
C LYS A 38 -15.20 3.82 8.08
N GLY A 39 -14.58 4.29 7.01
CA GLY A 39 -15.29 4.76 5.82
C GLY A 39 -15.81 6.20 5.95
N ILE A 40 -15.18 6.99 6.78
CA ILE A 40 -15.48 8.40 7.04
C ILE A 40 -14.18 9.18 6.87
N ASP A 41 -14.23 10.30 6.14
CA ASP A 41 -13.10 11.22 6.05
C ASP A 41 -12.93 11.95 7.39
N SER A 42 -11.69 12.18 7.77
CA SER A 42 -11.31 13.03 8.90
C SER A 42 -10.27 14.05 8.41
N TRP A 43 -9.19 14.28 9.15
CA TRP A 43 -8.04 15.05 8.65
C TRP A 43 -7.32 14.36 7.46
N GLN A 44 -7.58 13.07 7.28
CA GLN A 44 -7.12 12.28 6.13
C GLN A 44 -8.33 11.63 5.42
N PRO A 45 -8.28 11.45 4.10
CA PRO A 45 -9.36 10.80 3.37
C PRO A 45 -9.43 9.30 3.65
N SER A 46 -10.64 8.75 3.65
CA SER A 46 -10.90 7.33 3.80
C SER A 46 -10.79 6.60 2.45
N LEU A 47 -9.88 5.63 2.36
CA LEU A 47 -9.77 4.74 1.20
C LEU A 47 -11.05 3.91 1.02
N LYS A 48 -11.63 3.44 2.12
CA LYS A 48 -12.90 2.67 2.12
C LYS A 48 -14.07 3.49 1.57
N LYS A 49 -14.20 4.76 2.00
CA LYS A 49 -15.23 5.67 1.49
C LYS A 49 -15.04 5.93 0.01
N PHE A 50 -13.81 6.25 -0.38
CA PHE A 50 -13.48 6.55 -1.77
C PHE A 50 -13.73 5.35 -2.70
N ALA A 51 -13.35 4.14 -2.28
CA ALA A 51 -13.61 2.90 -3.01
C ALA A 51 -15.12 2.66 -3.21
N LYS A 52 -15.92 2.80 -2.13
CA LYS A 52 -17.39 2.67 -2.21
C LYS A 52 -18.01 3.68 -3.18
N LYS A 53 -17.63 4.97 -3.08
CA LYS A 53 -18.12 6.04 -3.95
C LYS A 53 -17.87 5.74 -5.43
N ASN A 54 -16.77 5.07 -5.76
CA ASN A 54 -16.38 4.76 -7.13
C ASN A 54 -16.77 3.34 -7.59
N SER A 55 -17.51 2.58 -6.77
CA SER A 55 -17.92 1.19 -7.03
C SER A 55 -16.73 0.24 -7.22
N ILE A 56 -15.65 0.46 -6.46
CA ILE A 56 -14.48 -0.41 -6.47
C ILE A 56 -14.63 -1.49 -5.41
N LYS A 57 -14.29 -2.72 -5.78
CA LYS A 57 -14.43 -3.89 -4.92
C LYS A 57 -13.49 -3.84 -3.72
N ILE A 58 -14.08 -3.84 -2.52
CA ILE A 58 -13.34 -3.99 -1.26
C ILE A 58 -13.20 -5.48 -0.96
N ILE A 59 -12.00 -5.92 -0.61
CA ILE A 59 -11.66 -7.34 -0.43
C ILE A 59 -11.01 -7.58 0.93
N LYS A 60 -11.04 -8.82 1.41
CA LYS A 60 -10.29 -9.27 2.59
C LYS A 60 -8.95 -9.86 2.16
N LEU A 61 -7.91 -9.69 2.97
CA LEU A 61 -6.54 -10.16 2.69
C LEU A 61 -6.50 -11.63 2.23
N LYS A 62 -7.22 -12.52 2.92
CA LYS A 62 -7.26 -13.94 2.59
C LYS A 62 -7.70 -14.26 1.15
N ASN A 63 -8.54 -13.41 0.57
CA ASN A 63 -9.05 -13.62 -0.78
C ASN A 63 -8.02 -13.25 -1.87
N LEU A 64 -6.94 -12.55 -1.49
CA LEU A 64 -5.83 -12.21 -2.41
C LEU A 64 -4.84 -13.37 -2.57
N TYR A 65 -4.75 -14.27 -1.60
CA TYR A 65 -3.73 -15.32 -1.57
C TYR A 65 -3.76 -16.25 -2.79
N SER A 66 -4.95 -16.55 -3.32
CA SER A 66 -5.14 -17.44 -4.45
C SER A 66 -4.92 -16.79 -5.83
N LEU A 67 -4.78 -15.47 -5.88
CA LEU A 67 -4.66 -14.74 -7.14
C LEU A 67 -3.24 -14.84 -7.70
N LYS A 68 -3.06 -15.59 -8.78
CA LYS A 68 -1.74 -15.74 -9.47
C LYS A 68 -1.32 -14.45 -10.19
N ARG A 69 -2.27 -13.72 -10.79
CA ARG A 69 -2.01 -12.50 -11.58
C ARG A 69 -2.44 -11.27 -10.78
N LEU A 70 -1.73 -10.99 -9.69
CA LEU A 70 -1.97 -9.89 -8.75
C LEU A 70 -0.74 -8.98 -8.69
N LEU A 71 -0.95 -7.67 -8.82
CA LEU A 71 -0.04 -6.63 -8.35
C LEU A 71 -0.60 -6.11 -7.03
N PHE A 72 0.15 -6.23 -5.96
CA PHE A 72 -0.25 -5.78 -4.63
C PHE A 72 0.64 -4.62 -4.20
N PHE A 73 0.02 -3.51 -3.81
CA PHE A 73 0.70 -2.34 -3.28
C PHE A 73 0.25 -2.08 -1.85
N SER A 74 1.18 -2.16 -0.92
CA SER A 74 1.04 -1.72 0.47
C SER A 74 1.38 -0.24 0.55
N LEU A 75 0.39 0.59 0.90
CA LEU A 75 0.48 2.03 1.03
C LEU A 75 -0.02 2.42 2.42
N GLU A 76 0.85 2.38 3.42
CA GLU A 76 0.51 2.52 4.84
C GLU A 76 -0.45 1.40 5.35
N TYR A 77 -0.32 0.18 4.84
CA TYR A 77 -1.15 -0.94 5.30
C TYR A 77 -0.71 -1.40 6.70
N ASP A 78 -1.69 -1.67 7.56
CA ASP A 78 -1.49 -1.92 9.00
C ASP A 78 -1.08 -3.36 9.37
N LYS A 79 -0.81 -4.22 8.37
CA LYS A 79 -0.44 -5.62 8.63
C LYS A 79 0.81 -6.02 7.87
N ILE A 80 1.66 -6.79 8.54
CA ILE A 80 2.79 -7.46 7.91
C ILE A 80 2.26 -8.50 6.91
N ILE A 81 2.78 -8.47 5.70
CA ILE A 81 2.40 -9.37 4.62
C ILE A 81 3.24 -10.63 4.67
N ASN A 82 2.60 -11.77 4.91
CA ASN A 82 3.27 -13.07 4.81
C ASN A 82 3.27 -13.54 3.35
N ILE A 83 4.38 -13.34 2.67
CA ILE A 83 4.54 -13.65 1.24
C ILE A 83 4.29 -15.12 0.90
N LYS A 84 4.58 -16.05 1.83
CA LYS A 84 4.40 -17.50 1.64
C LYS A 84 2.94 -17.89 1.41
N LYS A 85 1.98 -17.03 1.80
CA LYS A 85 0.54 -17.26 1.59
C LYS A 85 0.07 -16.86 0.19
N PHE A 86 0.84 -16.05 -0.52
CA PHE A 86 0.44 -15.53 -1.83
C PHE A 86 0.93 -16.44 -2.97
N LYS A 87 0.08 -16.61 -3.98
CA LYS A 87 0.47 -17.23 -5.27
C LYS A 87 1.16 -16.24 -6.21
N SER A 88 1.02 -14.96 -6.00
CA SER A 88 1.73 -13.89 -6.74
C SER A 88 2.99 -13.50 -6.00
N HIS A 89 4.05 -13.22 -6.77
CA HIS A 89 5.32 -12.66 -6.27
C HIS A 89 5.43 -11.15 -6.48
N ASN A 90 4.41 -10.52 -7.10
CA ASN A 90 4.39 -9.08 -7.37
C ASN A 90 3.74 -8.33 -6.21
N LEU A 91 4.42 -8.31 -5.08
CA LEU A 91 3.98 -7.66 -3.84
C LEU A 91 4.97 -6.54 -3.52
N PHE A 92 4.48 -5.32 -3.42
CA PHE A 92 5.28 -4.11 -3.25
C PHE A 92 4.83 -3.32 -2.03
N ASN A 93 5.77 -2.61 -1.42
CA ASN A 93 5.51 -1.66 -0.34
C ASN A 93 6.10 -0.30 -0.69
N LEU A 94 5.36 0.76 -0.42
CA LEU A 94 5.87 2.12 -0.42
C LEU A 94 6.24 2.49 1.00
N HIS A 95 7.53 2.64 1.24
CA HIS A 95 8.11 2.93 2.54
C HIS A 95 8.55 4.40 2.62
N PHE A 96 8.26 5.07 3.73
CA PHE A 96 8.50 6.51 3.87
C PHE A 96 9.88 6.79 4.48
N SER A 97 10.91 6.29 3.81
CA SER A 97 12.31 6.65 4.03
C SER A 97 13.14 6.28 2.80
N LEU A 98 14.38 6.75 2.76
CA LEU A 98 15.39 6.29 1.80
C LEU A 98 16.04 5.02 2.36
N LEU A 99 15.50 3.84 1.99
CA LEU A 99 16.07 2.55 2.40
C LEU A 99 17.55 2.44 1.92
N PRO A 100 18.41 1.76 2.69
CA PRO A 100 18.12 0.91 3.86
C PRO A 100 18.00 1.65 5.20
N LYS A 101 18.05 3.00 5.22
CA LYS A 101 17.86 3.78 6.45
C LYS A 101 16.40 3.71 6.90
N TYR A 102 16.20 3.67 8.22
CA TYR A 102 14.87 3.77 8.85
C TYR A 102 13.88 2.70 8.36
N ARG A 103 14.26 1.41 8.46
CA ARG A 103 13.33 0.29 8.30
C ARG A 103 12.30 0.26 9.42
N GLY A 104 11.12 -0.30 9.16
CA GLY A 104 10.06 -0.48 10.16
C GLY A 104 9.09 0.70 10.24
N CYS A 105 8.64 1.02 11.45
CA CYS A 105 7.61 2.03 11.68
C CYS A 105 8.18 3.37 12.18
N HIS A 106 7.32 4.40 12.23
CA HIS A 106 7.65 5.76 12.71
C HIS A 106 8.78 6.47 11.96
N THR A 107 9.01 6.10 10.73
CA THR A 107 10.16 6.58 9.94
C THR A 107 10.16 8.08 9.73
N ASN A 108 9.00 8.69 9.49
CA ASN A 108 8.88 10.14 9.33
C ASN A 108 9.33 10.90 10.59
N PHE A 109 8.92 10.40 11.77
CA PHE A 109 9.32 10.98 13.05
C PHE A 109 10.84 10.83 13.28
N LEU A 110 11.37 9.64 13.04
CA LEU A 110 12.80 9.35 13.29
C LEU A 110 13.72 10.19 12.40
N GLN A 111 13.36 10.43 11.14
CA GLN A 111 14.13 11.27 10.23
C GLN A 111 14.20 12.72 10.75
N ILE A 112 13.06 13.27 11.21
CA ILE A 112 13.00 14.63 11.78
C ILE A 112 13.80 14.66 13.09
N TYR A 113 13.57 13.72 13.99
CA TYR A 113 14.26 13.63 15.29
C TYR A 113 15.78 13.56 15.15
N ASN A 114 16.28 12.84 14.16
CA ASN A 114 17.71 12.70 13.89
C ASN A 114 18.29 13.86 13.04
N GLY A 115 17.48 14.86 12.71
CA GLY A 115 17.94 16.03 11.96
C GLY A 115 18.39 15.72 10.53
N GLU A 116 17.77 14.72 9.89
CA GLU A 116 18.09 14.39 8.50
C GLU A 116 17.77 15.58 7.57
N LYS A 117 18.74 15.93 6.73
CA LYS A 117 18.57 17.04 5.77
C LYS A 117 17.65 16.68 4.60
N PHE A 118 17.55 15.41 4.29
CA PHE A 118 16.75 14.88 3.21
C PHE A 118 15.86 13.75 3.70
N SER A 119 14.67 13.70 3.15
CA SER A 119 13.71 12.61 3.34
C SER A 119 13.28 12.09 1.97
N GLY A 120 12.72 10.89 1.93
CA GLY A 120 12.23 10.33 0.70
C GLY A 120 11.30 9.16 0.91
N VAL A 121 10.94 8.53 -0.19
CA VAL A 121 10.13 7.33 -0.21
C VAL A 121 10.82 6.26 -1.04
N THR A 122 10.63 5.02 -0.67
CA THR A 122 11.17 3.86 -1.40
C THR A 122 10.05 2.92 -1.79
N LEU A 123 9.94 2.63 -3.08
CA LEU A 123 9.16 1.51 -3.58
C LEU A 123 10.05 0.27 -3.58
N HIS A 124 9.68 -0.77 -2.85
CA HIS A 124 10.44 -2.01 -2.79
C HIS A 124 9.55 -3.23 -2.85
N LYS A 125 10.11 -4.39 -3.19
CA LYS A 125 9.41 -5.68 -3.08
C LYS A 125 9.20 -6.04 -1.62
N ILE A 126 8.09 -6.70 -1.33
CA ILE A 126 7.86 -7.30 -0.02
C ILE A 126 8.51 -8.68 -0.02
N ASP A 127 9.39 -8.93 0.94
CA ASP A 127 10.03 -10.21 1.21
C ASP A 127 9.63 -10.76 2.59
N SER A 128 10.42 -11.65 3.15
CA SER A 128 10.18 -12.24 4.48
C SER A 128 10.63 -11.36 5.64
N GLY A 129 11.43 -10.34 5.38
CA GLY A 129 11.91 -9.39 6.38
C GLY A 129 11.03 -8.15 6.48
N ILE A 130 11.46 -7.20 7.31
CA ILE A 130 10.80 -5.89 7.43
C ILE A 130 11.59 -4.88 6.60
N ASP A 131 10.98 -4.43 5.51
CA ASP A 131 11.55 -3.47 4.56
C ASP A 131 12.96 -3.84 4.08
N THR A 132 13.15 -5.14 3.77
CA THR A 132 14.43 -5.70 3.33
C THR A 132 14.45 -6.13 1.87
N GLY A 133 13.32 -6.12 1.20
CA GLY A 133 13.21 -6.54 -0.20
C GLY A 133 13.87 -5.59 -1.19
N ASP A 134 14.07 -6.08 -2.41
CA ASP A 134 14.74 -5.34 -3.49
C ASP A 134 14.09 -3.98 -3.72
N ILE A 135 14.90 -2.94 -3.74
CA ILE A 135 14.46 -1.58 -4.09
C ILE A 135 14.15 -1.52 -5.59
N ILE A 136 12.98 -0.98 -5.90
CA ILE A 136 12.52 -0.77 -7.28
C ILE A 136 12.78 0.68 -7.69
N ASP A 137 12.50 1.64 -6.79
CA ASP A 137 12.64 3.06 -7.05
C ASP A 137 12.70 3.86 -5.73
N GLN A 138 13.35 5.03 -5.76
CA GLN A 138 13.49 5.95 -4.63
C GLN A 138 13.32 7.39 -5.06
#